data_19ba5f4028c7ed915b2f828419828d91
#
_entry.id   19ba5f4028c7ed915b2f828419828d91
#
_cell.length_a   1.000
_cell.length_b   1.000
_cell.length_c   1.000
_cell.angle_alpha   90.00
_cell.angle_beta   90.00
_cell.angle_gamma   90.00
#
_symmetry.space_group_name_H-M   'P 1'
#
loop_
_entity.id
_entity.type
_entity.pdbx_description
1 polymer ?
#
loop_
_entity_poly.entity_id
_entity_poly.type
_entity_poly.pdbx_seq_one_letter_code
_entity_poly.pdbx_strand_id
1 'polypeptide(L)'
;MEEKPQTVRLAYYGISPWEIEVIYGLFNEKFRILQEETEQNKENFVSALNIDIPLPFSEEFFKWFEFRAWERVKSIIKEMKRRRGKGNAIVVEILFTGEPNVRFVTDLNENHDFNSAIEKIDFVVELLPYHLNDSNIPSDPSEVLYKYDIESGKWKLNQVWTGFGGSAGRKKFIFTKKGWSIVT
;
A
#
# COMPACT_ATOMS: atom_id res chain seq x y z
N MET A 1 24.94 -21.02 0.62
CA MET A 1 23.58 -21.14 0.04
C MET A 1 23.10 -19.74 -0.29
N GLU A 2 22.89 -19.44 -1.54
CA GLU A 2 22.21 -18.21 -1.89
C GLU A 2 20.77 -18.33 -1.35
N GLU A 3 20.38 -17.44 -0.46
CA GLU A 3 19.00 -17.32 -0.02
C GLU A 3 18.14 -17.08 -1.25
N LYS A 4 17.12 -17.92 -1.43
CA LYS A 4 16.15 -17.70 -2.50
C LYS A 4 15.53 -16.30 -2.32
N PRO A 5 15.53 -15.47 -3.36
CA PRO A 5 14.95 -14.13 -3.22
C PRO A 5 13.48 -14.23 -2.77
N GLN A 6 13.08 -13.34 -1.87
CA GLN A 6 11.71 -13.26 -1.42
C GLN A 6 10.78 -12.87 -2.58
N THR A 7 9.51 -13.18 -2.47
CA THR A 7 8.54 -13.03 -3.56
C THR A 7 7.67 -11.80 -3.36
N VAL A 8 7.69 -10.88 -4.31
CA VAL A 8 6.69 -9.81 -4.46
C VAL A 8 5.51 -10.37 -5.23
N ARG A 9 4.29 -10.15 -4.73
CA ARG A 9 3.07 -10.50 -5.44
C ARG A 9 2.49 -9.25 -6.11
N LEU A 10 2.20 -9.36 -7.41
CA LEU A 10 1.48 -8.37 -8.20
C LEU A 10 0.12 -8.96 -8.58
N ALA A 11 -0.96 -8.43 -8.01
CA ALA A 11 -2.32 -8.81 -8.36
C ALA A 11 -3.05 -7.62 -8.96
N TYR A 12 -3.70 -7.79 -10.11
CA TYR A 12 -4.26 -6.66 -10.84
C TYR A 12 -5.40 -7.05 -11.75
N TYR A 13 -6.21 -6.08 -12.13
CA TYR A 13 -7.14 -6.15 -13.26
C TYR A 13 -7.25 -4.79 -13.93
N GLY A 14 -7.58 -4.77 -15.23
CA GLY A 14 -7.73 -3.53 -15.99
C GLY A 14 -6.41 -2.76 -16.17
N ILE A 15 -5.29 -3.44 -16.12
CA ILE A 15 -3.95 -2.88 -16.31
C ILE A 15 -3.38 -3.43 -17.62
N SER A 16 -2.77 -2.57 -18.43
CA SER A 16 -2.20 -3.02 -19.70
C SER A 16 -0.97 -3.92 -19.50
N PRO A 17 -0.72 -4.87 -20.41
CA PRO A 17 0.47 -5.72 -20.33
C PRO A 17 1.77 -4.92 -20.25
N TRP A 18 1.86 -3.81 -20.94
CA TRP A 18 3.04 -2.94 -20.92
C TRP A 18 3.28 -2.33 -19.52
N GLU A 19 2.23 -1.83 -18.89
CA GLU A 19 2.34 -1.26 -17.54
C GLU A 19 2.80 -2.29 -16.51
N ILE A 20 2.24 -3.49 -16.57
CA ILE A 20 2.63 -4.59 -15.69
C ILE A 20 4.08 -5.02 -15.96
N GLU A 21 4.49 -5.10 -17.22
CA GLU A 21 5.86 -5.47 -17.58
C GLU A 21 6.88 -4.48 -17.00
N VAL A 22 6.58 -3.18 -17.02
CA VAL A 22 7.45 -2.16 -16.42
C VAL A 22 7.56 -2.35 -14.91
N ILE A 23 6.44 -2.54 -14.21
CA ILE A 23 6.43 -2.80 -12.76
C ILE A 23 7.17 -4.08 -12.44
N TYR A 24 6.91 -5.15 -13.19
CA TYR A 24 7.60 -6.43 -13.06
C TYR A 24 9.12 -6.23 -13.11
N GLY A 25 9.61 -5.52 -14.12
CA GLY A 25 11.05 -5.26 -14.31
C GLY A 25 11.68 -4.52 -13.14
N LEU A 26 10.96 -3.55 -12.55
CA LEU A 26 11.47 -2.79 -11.42
C LEU A 26 11.65 -3.63 -10.16
N PHE A 27 10.76 -4.57 -9.89
CA PHE A 27 10.87 -5.46 -8.73
C PHE A 27 11.73 -6.69 -8.98
N ASN A 28 11.80 -7.18 -10.22
CA ASN A 28 12.50 -8.41 -10.57
C ASN A 28 14.02 -8.35 -10.39
N GLU A 29 14.58 -7.15 -10.29
CA GLU A 29 16.01 -6.99 -10.00
C GLU A 29 16.39 -7.54 -8.61
N LYS A 30 15.47 -7.50 -7.64
CA LYS A 30 15.75 -7.87 -6.25
C LYS A 30 14.81 -8.93 -5.67
N PHE A 31 13.71 -9.22 -6.34
CA PHE A 31 12.68 -10.16 -5.88
C PHE A 31 12.35 -11.19 -6.95
N ARG A 32 11.84 -12.32 -6.49
CA ARG A 32 11.04 -13.18 -7.36
C ARG A 32 9.65 -12.54 -7.46
N ILE A 33 9.01 -12.61 -8.63
CA ILE A 33 7.69 -12.01 -8.85
C ILE A 33 6.66 -13.11 -9.08
N LEU A 34 5.57 -13.04 -8.34
CA LEU A 34 4.33 -13.78 -8.61
C LEU A 34 3.32 -12.78 -9.17
N GLN A 35 3.00 -12.94 -10.46
CA GLN A 35 2.08 -12.07 -11.17
C GLN A 35 0.75 -12.78 -11.40
N GLU A 36 -0.35 -12.11 -11.05
CA GLU A 36 -1.69 -12.66 -11.16
C GLU A 36 -2.68 -11.59 -11.69
N GLU A 37 -3.29 -11.86 -12.83
CA GLU A 37 -4.44 -11.09 -13.30
C GLU A 37 -5.70 -11.64 -12.65
N THR A 38 -6.45 -10.77 -11.97
CA THR A 38 -7.68 -11.13 -11.26
C THR A 38 -8.92 -10.67 -12.01
N GLU A 39 -10.07 -11.18 -11.64
CA GLU A 39 -11.36 -10.59 -12.03
C GLU A 39 -11.58 -9.29 -11.25
N GLN A 40 -12.47 -8.44 -11.77
CA GLN A 40 -12.83 -7.20 -11.06
C GLN A 40 -13.45 -7.53 -9.70
N ASN A 41 -12.72 -7.21 -8.65
CA ASN A 41 -13.12 -7.47 -7.27
C ASN A 41 -13.39 -6.20 -6.44
N LYS A 42 -13.26 -5.03 -7.07
CA LYS A 42 -13.56 -3.72 -6.48
C LYS A 42 -14.59 -3.03 -7.38
N GLU A 43 -15.86 -3.12 -7.00
CA GLU A 43 -17.00 -2.69 -7.82
C GLU A 43 -16.92 -1.26 -8.31
N ASN A 44 -16.30 -0.37 -7.52
CA ASN A 44 -16.25 1.05 -7.82
C ASN A 44 -15.03 1.46 -8.66
N PHE A 45 -14.14 0.53 -9.03
CA PHE A 45 -12.93 0.86 -9.76
C PHE A 45 -12.79 0.04 -11.04
N VAL A 46 -12.46 0.73 -12.13
CA VAL A 46 -12.25 0.10 -13.46
C VAL A 46 -10.95 -0.69 -13.49
N SER A 47 -9.95 -0.25 -12.73
CA SER A 47 -8.63 -0.88 -12.65
C SER A 47 -8.18 -0.98 -11.19
N ALA A 48 -7.40 -2.00 -10.89
CA ALA A 48 -6.76 -2.15 -9.58
C ALA A 48 -5.37 -2.76 -9.70
N LEU A 49 -4.48 -2.31 -8.83
CA LEU A 49 -3.13 -2.86 -8.70
C LEU A 49 -2.82 -3.07 -7.22
N ASN A 50 -2.50 -4.30 -6.85
CA ASN A 50 -2.03 -4.66 -5.52
C ASN A 50 -0.57 -5.11 -5.60
N ILE A 51 0.27 -4.49 -4.79
CA ILE A 51 1.70 -4.83 -4.68
C ILE A 51 1.95 -5.29 -3.25
N ASP A 52 2.25 -6.57 -3.07
CA ASP A 52 2.59 -7.13 -1.76
C ASP A 52 4.11 -7.33 -1.68
N ILE A 53 4.74 -6.55 -0.82
CA ILE A 53 6.19 -6.56 -0.61
C ILE A 53 6.49 -7.35 0.67
N PRO A 54 7.31 -8.42 0.59
CA PRO A 54 7.55 -9.33 1.71
C PRO A 54 8.61 -8.81 2.70
N LEU A 55 8.69 -7.51 2.89
CA LEU A 55 9.64 -6.83 3.78
C LEU A 55 8.93 -5.76 4.58
N PRO A 56 9.42 -5.44 5.80
CA PRO A 56 8.85 -4.37 6.60
C PRO A 56 8.98 -3.00 5.94
N PHE A 57 7.99 -2.14 6.18
CA PHE A 57 8.02 -0.74 5.81
C PHE A 57 9.01 -0.01 6.71
N SER A 58 10.20 0.28 6.19
CA SER A 58 11.35 0.76 6.97
C SER A 58 12.31 1.57 6.11
N GLU A 59 13.16 2.35 6.78
CA GLU A 59 14.25 3.05 6.10
C GLU A 59 15.24 2.06 5.44
N GLU A 60 15.49 0.93 6.11
CA GLU A 60 16.34 -0.14 5.58
C GLU A 60 15.83 -0.69 4.25
N PHE A 61 14.49 -0.87 4.12
CA PHE A 61 13.89 -1.30 2.86
C PHE A 61 14.24 -0.33 1.74
N PHE A 62 14.03 0.98 1.94
CA PHE A 62 14.24 1.97 0.89
C PHE A 62 15.72 2.13 0.54
N LYS A 63 16.63 1.99 1.49
CA LYS A 63 18.08 1.97 1.21
C LYS A 63 18.47 0.74 0.40
N TRP A 64 17.97 -0.42 0.76
CA TRP A 64 18.25 -1.68 0.08
C TRP A 64 17.62 -1.75 -1.32
N PHE A 65 16.36 -1.35 -1.44
CA PHE A 65 15.64 -1.30 -2.73
C PHE A 65 16.16 -0.18 -3.62
N GLU A 66 16.80 0.81 -3.04
CA GLU A 66 17.30 2.07 -3.60
C GLU A 66 16.17 3.08 -3.86
N PHE A 67 16.33 4.28 -3.34
CA PHE A 67 15.37 5.36 -3.54
C PHE A 67 15.12 5.66 -5.02
N ARG A 68 16.14 5.52 -5.86
CA ARG A 68 16.00 5.71 -7.30
C ARG A 68 15.05 4.70 -7.95
N ALA A 69 15.11 3.43 -7.53
CA ALA A 69 14.19 2.40 -8.01
C ALA A 69 12.77 2.68 -7.50
N TRP A 70 12.63 3.10 -6.25
CA TRP A 70 11.35 3.49 -5.67
C TRP A 70 10.73 4.68 -6.40
N GLU A 71 11.51 5.70 -6.77
CA GLU A 71 11.06 6.83 -7.58
C GLU A 71 10.47 6.37 -8.93
N ARG A 72 11.07 5.36 -9.55
CA ARG A 72 10.55 4.76 -10.78
C ARG A 72 9.21 4.04 -10.56
N VAL A 73 9.07 3.32 -9.44
CA VAL A 73 7.79 2.69 -9.07
C VAL A 73 6.71 3.76 -8.92
N LYS A 74 6.98 4.82 -8.18
CA LYS A 74 6.05 5.95 -8.03
C LYS A 74 5.69 6.56 -9.39
N SER A 75 6.67 6.76 -10.24
CA SER A 75 6.46 7.36 -11.57
C SER A 75 5.52 6.54 -12.45
N ILE A 76 5.69 5.22 -12.50
CA ILE A 76 4.78 4.38 -13.30
C ILE A 76 3.37 4.36 -12.74
N ILE A 77 3.21 4.34 -11.42
CA ILE A 77 1.89 4.40 -10.77
C ILE A 77 1.17 5.72 -11.09
N LYS A 78 1.88 6.84 -11.01
CA LYS A 78 1.33 8.15 -11.39
C LYS A 78 0.94 8.20 -12.87
N GLU A 79 1.75 7.62 -13.75
CA GLU A 79 1.46 7.52 -15.17
C GLU A 79 0.21 6.66 -15.44
N MET A 80 0.04 5.57 -14.71
CA MET A 80 -1.16 4.74 -14.81
C MET A 80 -2.43 5.54 -14.48
N LYS A 81 -2.39 6.37 -13.45
CA LYS A 81 -3.49 7.27 -13.10
C LYS A 81 -3.73 8.32 -14.18
N ARG A 82 -2.67 8.95 -14.65
CA ARG A 82 -2.74 9.98 -15.70
C ARG A 82 -3.42 9.46 -16.98
N ARG A 83 -3.08 8.25 -17.39
CA ARG A 83 -3.66 7.61 -18.58
C ARG A 83 -5.15 7.34 -18.47
N ARG A 84 -5.62 7.08 -17.25
CA ARG A 84 -7.02 6.73 -16.97
C ARG A 84 -7.89 7.95 -16.67
N GLY A 85 -7.28 9.10 -16.34
CA GLY A 85 -7.98 10.33 -16.04
C GLY A 85 -8.63 10.38 -14.66
N LYS A 86 -9.66 11.21 -14.54
CA LYS A 86 -10.37 11.46 -13.27
C LYS A 86 -11.34 10.34 -12.93
N GLY A 87 -11.81 10.37 -11.69
CA GLY A 87 -12.82 9.46 -11.16
C GLY A 87 -12.22 8.17 -10.60
N ASN A 88 -13.07 7.18 -10.45
CA ASN A 88 -12.72 5.85 -9.90
C ASN A 88 -12.01 4.99 -10.96
N ALA A 89 -10.98 5.53 -11.58
CA ALA A 89 -10.29 4.90 -12.69
C ALA A 89 -9.32 3.80 -12.24
N ILE A 90 -8.64 4.02 -11.10
CA ILE A 90 -7.69 3.06 -10.55
C ILE A 90 -7.60 3.16 -9.03
N VAL A 91 -7.50 2.02 -8.37
CA VAL A 91 -7.08 1.92 -6.97
C VAL A 91 -5.77 1.17 -6.88
N VAL A 92 -4.83 1.69 -6.10
CA VAL A 92 -3.53 1.05 -5.85
C VAL A 92 -3.38 0.76 -4.37
N GLU A 93 -3.07 -0.48 -4.05
CA GLU A 93 -2.75 -0.91 -2.69
C GLU A 93 -1.31 -1.42 -2.64
N ILE A 94 -0.54 -0.93 -1.68
CA ILE A 94 0.83 -1.40 -1.44
C ILE A 94 0.90 -1.90 -0.01
N LEU A 95 1.23 -3.19 0.14
CA LEU A 95 1.38 -3.86 1.43
C LEU A 95 2.85 -4.17 1.69
N PHE A 96 3.33 -3.76 2.86
CA PHE A 96 4.63 -4.15 3.40
C PHE A 96 4.40 -5.14 4.56
N THR A 97 5.05 -6.29 4.50
CA THR A 97 4.90 -7.35 5.50
C THR A 97 5.92 -7.18 6.62
N GLY A 98 5.44 -6.97 7.83
CA GLY A 98 6.28 -6.78 9.02
C GLY A 98 5.45 -6.88 10.30
N GLU A 99 5.95 -6.29 11.36
CA GLU A 99 5.29 -6.24 12.67
C GLU A 99 5.10 -4.77 13.12
N PRO A 100 3.95 -4.16 12.79
CA PRO A 100 2.81 -4.69 12.03
C PRO A 100 3.04 -4.67 10.52
N ASN A 101 2.17 -5.36 9.76
CA ASN A 101 2.03 -5.13 8.33
C ASN A 101 1.53 -3.70 8.10
N VAL A 102 2.05 -3.04 7.07
CA VAL A 102 1.67 -1.66 6.73
C VAL A 102 1.10 -1.63 5.32
N ARG A 103 -0.14 -1.18 5.21
CA ARG A 103 -0.88 -1.08 3.95
C ARG A 103 -1.20 0.36 3.61
N PHE A 104 -0.91 0.75 2.38
CA PHE A 104 -1.28 2.05 1.81
C PHE A 104 -2.35 1.84 0.74
N VAL A 105 -3.46 2.56 0.84
CA VAL A 105 -4.53 2.53 -0.17
C VAL A 105 -4.64 3.91 -0.81
N THR A 106 -4.46 3.96 -2.12
CA THR A 106 -4.60 5.16 -2.93
C THR A 106 -5.77 5.00 -3.89
N ASP A 107 -6.89 5.61 -3.56
CA ASP A 107 -8.17 5.48 -4.27
C ASP A 107 -8.77 6.85 -4.67
N LEU A 108 -7.92 7.86 -4.80
CA LEU A 108 -8.33 9.24 -5.00
C LEU A 108 -8.72 9.54 -6.45
N ASN A 109 -9.74 10.37 -6.62
CA ASN A 109 -10.32 10.66 -7.92
C ASN A 109 -9.49 11.64 -8.75
N GLU A 110 -9.00 12.71 -8.11
CA GLU A 110 -8.24 13.77 -8.78
C GLU A 110 -6.77 13.38 -8.96
N ASN A 111 -6.22 13.67 -10.14
CA ASN A 111 -4.83 13.34 -10.44
C ASN A 111 -3.83 14.01 -9.49
N HIS A 112 -4.08 15.26 -9.13
CA HIS A 112 -3.21 16.00 -8.20
C HIS A 112 -3.14 15.32 -6.84
N ASP A 113 -4.28 14.95 -6.28
CA ASP A 113 -4.36 14.31 -4.96
C ASP A 113 -3.75 12.91 -4.98
N PHE A 114 -4.05 12.13 -6.03
CA PHE A 114 -3.47 10.82 -6.25
C PHE A 114 -1.94 10.89 -6.32
N ASN A 115 -1.41 11.80 -7.13
CA ASN A 115 0.03 11.99 -7.28
C ASN A 115 0.69 12.42 -5.98
N SER A 116 0.07 13.33 -5.24
CA SER A 116 0.57 13.76 -3.92
C SER A 116 0.62 12.62 -2.92
N ALA A 117 -0.40 11.76 -2.91
CA ALA A 117 -0.43 10.57 -2.05
C ALA A 117 0.72 9.62 -2.38
N ILE A 118 0.90 9.28 -3.65
CA ILE A 118 1.98 8.39 -4.09
C ILE A 118 3.35 8.96 -3.73
N GLU A 119 3.59 10.25 -3.96
CA GLU A 119 4.86 10.90 -3.63
C GLU A 119 5.22 10.83 -2.14
N LYS A 120 4.23 10.85 -1.26
CA LYS A 120 4.44 10.95 0.18
C LYS A 120 4.46 9.62 0.92
N ILE A 121 4.35 8.49 0.25
CA ILE A 121 4.35 7.17 0.90
C ILE A 121 5.64 6.96 1.72
N ASP A 122 6.79 7.16 1.10
CA ASP A 122 8.08 6.94 1.76
C ASP A 122 8.34 7.90 2.92
N PHE A 123 7.70 9.08 2.96
CA PHE A 123 7.82 10.01 4.08
C PHE A 123 7.19 9.47 5.37
N VAL A 124 6.24 8.55 5.27
CA VAL A 124 5.57 7.95 6.43
C VAL A 124 6.52 7.07 7.25
N VAL A 125 7.63 6.62 6.67
CA VAL A 125 8.68 5.85 7.38
C VAL A 125 9.09 6.54 8.69
N GLU A 126 9.32 7.84 8.65
CA GLU A 126 9.73 8.61 9.82
C GLU A 126 8.59 8.80 10.84
N LEU A 127 7.35 8.75 10.38
CA LEU A 127 6.16 9.01 11.21
C LEU A 127 5.58 7.74 11.83
N LEU A 128 5.84 6.57 11.22
CA LEU A 128 5.25 5.31 11.66
C LEU A 128 5.46 5.00 13.14
N PRO A 129 6.69 5.15 13.72
CA PRO A 129 6.87 4.90 15.15
C PRO A 129 6.01 5.79 16.05
N TYR A 130 5.83 7.04 15.67
CA TYR A 130 4.97 7.98 16.42
C TYR A 130 3.50 7.60 16.32
N HIS A 131 3.04 7.21 15.15
CA HIS A 131 1.67 6.75 14.96
C HIS A 131 1.38 5.47 15.76
N LEU A 132 2.31 4.54 15.81
CA LEU A 132 2.18 3.27 16.55
C LEU A 132 2.26 3.45 18.06
N ASN A 133 2.93 4.51 18.54
CA ASN A 133 3.07 4.83 19.97
C ASN A 133 1.97 5.74 20.50
N ASP A 134 1.03 6.15 19.67
CA ASP A 134 -0.14 6.92 20.12
C ASP A 134 -0.96 6.07 21.10
N SER A 135 -1.24 6.63 22.29
CA SER A 135 -2.00 5.94 23.35
C SER A 135 -3.45 5.60 22.93
N ASN A 136 -3.98 6.25 21.90
CA ASN A 136 -5.35 6.04 21.44
C ASN A 136 -5.47 4.90 20.41
N ILE A 137 -4.36 4.44 19.85
CA ILE A 137 -4.37 3.32 18.89
C ILE A 137 -4.59 1.99 19.63
N PRO A 138 -5.35 1.04 19.05
CA PRO A 138 -5.44 -0.30 19.61
C PRO A 138 -4.07 -0.94 19.85
N SER A 139 -3.90 -1.60 20.99
CA SER A 139 -2.63 -2.23 21.37
C SER A 139 -2.30 -3.45 20.50
N ASP A 140 -1.01 -3.71 20.33
CA ASP A 140 -0.47 -4.86 19.58
C ASP A 140 -1.07 -5.01 18.17
N PRO A 141 -0.95 -4.00 17.31
CA PRO A 141 -1.48 -4.09 15.95
C PRO A 141 -0.73 -5.15 15.15
N SER A 142 -1.48 -5.99 14.44
CA SER A 142 -0.93 -6.95 13.47
C SER A 142 -0.86 -6.38 12.05
N GLU A 143 -1.74 -5.44 11.73
CA GLU A 143 -1.75 -4.71 10.46
C GLU A 143 -2.34 -3.32 10.68
N VAL A 144 -1.77 -2.34 9.98
CA VAL A 144 -2.29 -0.98 9.93
C VAL A 144 -2.52 -0.58 8.48
N LEU A 145 -3.58 0.19 8.24
CA LEU A 145 -3.93 0.70 6.92
C LEU A 145 -3.95 2.21 6.96
N TYR A 146 -3.19 2.80 6.04
CA TYR A 146 -3.15 4.24 5.81
C TYR A 146 -4.07 4.64 4.67
N LYS A 147 -4.81 5.71 4.86
CA LYS A 147 -5.51 6.45 3.82
C LYS A 147 -5.01 7.89 3.75
N TYR A 148 -5.00 8.43 2.55
CA TYR A 148 -4.56 9.81 2.34
C TYR A 148 -5.72 10.78 2.61
N ASP A 149 -5.47 11.74 3.50
CA ASP A 149 -6.42 12.81 3.82
C ASP A 149 -6.14 14.03 2.93
N ILE A 150 -7.06 14.31 2.03
CA ILE A 150 -6.94 15.40 1.07
C ILE A 150 -6.85 16.76 1.76
N GLU A 151 -7.64 16.98 2.82
CA GLU A 151 -7.71 18.27 3.51
C GLU A 151 -6.37 18.64 4.16
N SER A 152 -5.75 17.69 4.85
CA SER A 152 -4.44 17.92 5.50
C SER A 152 -3.25 17.64 4.59
N GLY A 153 -3.45 16.97 3.46
CA GLY A 153 -2.38 16.56 2.57
C GLY A 153 -1.44 15.52 3.18
N LYS A 154 -1.96 14.63 4.01
CA LYS A 154 -1.16 13.66 4.77
C LYS A 154 -1.77 12.26 4.74
N TRP A 155 -0.91 11.24 4.82
CA TRP A 155 -1.31 9.89 5.13
C TRP A 155 -1.71 9.80 6.61
N LYS A 156 -2.86 9.22 6.88
CA LYS A 156 -3.38 8.99 8.24
C LYS A 156 -3.75 7.54 8.44
N LEU A 157 -3.49 7.03 9.65
CA LEU A 157 -4.00 5.73 10.05
C LEU A 157 -5.53 5.73 10.00
N ASN A 158 -6.09 4.81 9.24
CA ASN A 158 -7.53 4.70 9.03
C ASN A 158 -8.11 3.43 9.64
N GLN A 159 -7.37 2.32 9.55
CA GLN A 159 -7.78 1.03 10.08
C GLN A 159 -6.61 0.34 10.77
N VAL A 160 -6.93 -0.41 11.82
CA VAL A 160 -5.96 -1.22 12.56
C VAL A 160 -6.59 -2.59 12.83
N TRP A 161 -5.82 -3.63 12.55
CA TRP A 161 -6.17 -4.99 12.95
C TRP A 161 -5.27 -5.43 14.10
N THR A 162 -5.87 -6.15 15.05
CA THR A 162 -5.16 -6.77 16.16
C THR A 162 -5.39 -8.28 16.15
N GLY A 163 -4.48 -9.05 16.73
CA GLY A 163 -4.55 -10.50 16.77
C GLY A 163 -4.02 -11.18 15.51
N PHE A 164 -3.72 -12.46 15.65
CA PHE A 164 -3.18 -13.32 14.58
C PHE A 164 -4.11 -14.50 14.35
N GLY A 165 -4.11 -15.02 13.13
CA GLY A 165 -4.88 -16.21 12.76
C GLY A 165 -6.20 -15.90 12.06
N GLY A 166 -7.08 -16.90 11.96
CA GLY A 166 -8.36 -16.80 11.25
C GLY A 166 -9.35 -15.83 11.91
N SER A 167 -10.49 -15.64 11.27
CA SER A 167 -11.50 -14.63 11.61
C SER A 167 -11.92 -14.53 13.08
N ALA A 168 -11.74 -15.60 13.85
CA ALA A 168 -12.14 -15.62 15.28
C ALA A 168 -11.15 -14.90 16.22
N GLY A 169 -9.89 -14.72 15.81
CA GLY A 169 -8.86 -14.09 16.65
C GLY A 169 -8.46 -12.67 16.21
N ARG A 170 -8.87 -12.25 15.04
CA ARG A 170 -8.49 -10.96 14.46
C ARG A 170 -9.59 -9.94 14.65
N LYS A 171 -9.25 -8.80 15.25
CA LYS A 171 -10.20 -7.68 15.44
C LYS A 171 -9.81 -6.52 14.54
N LYS A 172 -10.81 -5.85 13.96
CA LYS A 172 -10.65 -4.68 13.11
C LYS A 172 -11.17 -3.44 13.82
N PHE A 173 -10.39 -2.39 13.79
CA PHE A 173 -10.76 -1.07 14.30
C PHE A 173 -10.71 -0.05 13.17
N ILE A 174 -11.66 0.88 13.16
CA ILE A 174 -11.71 1.99 12.21
C ILE A 174 -11.62 3.31 12.99
N PHE A 175 -10.84 4.25 12.48
CA PHE A 175 -10.78 5.60 13.03
C PHE A 175 -12.02 6.39 12.60
N THR A 176 -12.74 6.95 13.57
CA THR A 176 -13.94 7.74 13.36
C THR A 176 -13.79 9.10 14.04
N LYS A 177 -14.76 10.00 13.84
CA LYS A 177 -14.81 11.31 14.55
C LYS A 177 -14.79 11.18 16.07
N LYS A 178 -15.18 10.01 16.60
CA LYS A 178 -15.20 9.69 18.04
C LYS A 178 -13.96 8.91 18.49
N GLY A 179 -12.96 8.74 17.62
CA GLY A 179 -11.78 7.93 17.86
C GLY A 179 -11.87 6.53 17.26
N TRP A 180 -11.09 5.59 17.77
CA TRP A 180 -11.04 4.22 17.29
C TRP A 180 -12.28 3.43 17.74
N SER A 181 -12.94 2.77 16.79
CA SER A 181 -14.12 1.95 17.04
C SER A 181 -13.94 0.57 16.44
N ILE A 182 -14.30 -0.49 17.22
CA ILE A 182 -14.26 -1.86 16.73
C ILE A 182 -15.35 -2.09 15.68
N VAL A 183 -15.02 -2.83 14.64
CA VAL A 183 -15.95 -3.27 13.61
C VAL A 183 -16.34 -4.72 13.87
N THR A 184 -17.61 -4.94 14.07
CA THR A 184 -18.20 -6.28 14.26
C THR A 184 -18.66 -6.88 12.93
#